data_d9f188a7ad72c241c1e128d4bb21a3f8
#
_entry.id   d9f188a7ad72c241c1e128d4bb21a3f8
#
_cell.length_a   1.000
_cell.length_b   1.000
_cell.length_c   1.000
_cell.angle_alpha   90.00
_cell.angle_beta   90.00
_cell.angle_gamma   90.00
#
_symmetry.space_group_name_H-M   'P 1'
#
loop_
_entity.id
_entity.type
_entity.pdbx_description
1 polymer ?
#
loop_
_entity_poly.entity_id
_entity_poly.type
_entity_poly.pdbx_seq_one_letter_code
_entity_poly.pdbx_strand_id
1 'polypeptide(L)'
;MRTFACEMAKLHIFNPEHDIALASNLSNFTAPHAGRQLRADLGFLPALWADEGDVVLVENVEYAAKTWERLRRRIAPWCGTTYSVERNAIFHGAEQLVSWDGANGVSVWGWDKAVRRELERAGAPLSLLPSDSQLERIRTLSHRQTAAQLLSLLRINGTVGEAVLCESLETVERQLGLHSRLVLKAPWSSSGRGIRFIDGELNDYHRGWLHNLLAKQGGVMAEPYYEKVKDFGMEFESTESGIRYLGLSLFHTSNGAYTGNMLATENAKREMISCYIPICLLDEVKEKICGVSLLNGYVGPFGIDMMIVRNNTQLLLHPCVEINLRRTMGHVALHLSPSDDDIRMVMRIDYEDKYKLRIRKL
;
A
#
# COMPACT_ATOMS: atom_id res chain seq x y z
N MET A 1 11.83 45.77 -1.88
CA MET A 1 10.86 44.74 -1.50
C MET A 1 11.10 43.53 -2.38
N ARG A 2 11.72 42.46 -1.87
CA ARG A 2 11.80 41.20 -2.57
C ARG A 2 10.50 40.46 -2.27
N THR A 3 9.61 40.39 -3.22
CA THR A 3 8.49 39.45 -3.22
C THR A 3 9.10 38.04 -3.22
N PHE A 4 9.08 37.39 -2.09
CA PHE A 4 9.25 35.94 -2.05
C PHE A 4 8.07 35.37 -2.85
N ALA A 5 8.33 34.90 -4.06
CA ALA A 5 7.42 34.01 -4.72
C ALA A 5 7.28 32.81 -3.77
N CYS A 6 6.12 32.64 -3.20
CA CYS A 6 5.78 31.45 -2.41
C CYS A 6 5.94 30.28 -3.39
N GLU A 7 6.93 29.43 -3.17
CA GLU A 7 7.08 28.22 -3.97
C GLU A 7 5.80 27.40 -3.78
N MET A 8 5.26 26.98 -4.88
CA MET A 8 3.96 26.35 -5.01
C MET A 8 3.89 25.04 -4.22
N ALA A 9 3.06 24.99 -3.20
CA ALA A 9 2.91 23.87 -2.27
C ALA A 9 2.06 22.75 -2.84
N LYS A 10 2.37 21.50 -2.49
CA LYS A 10 1.52 20.33 -2.74
C LYS A 10 0.47 20.19 -1.65
N LEU A 11 -0.71 19.71 -2.05
CA LEU A 11 -1.72 19.24 -1.11
C LEU A 11 -1.56 17.73 -0.91
N HIS A 12 -1.45 17.30 0.34
CA HIS A 12 -1.37 15.89 0.71
C HIS A 12 -2.67 15.42 1.37
N ILE A 13 -3.12 14.20 0.99
CA ILE A 13 -4.35 13.58 1.53
C ILE A 13 -4.08 12.13 1.92
N PHE A 14 -4.49 11.76 3.12
CA PHE A 14 -4.55 10.38 3.59
C PHE A 14 -5.96 9.82 3.36
N ASN A 15 -6.16 9.01 2.30
CA ASN A 15 -7.41 8.31 1.98
C ASN A 15 -7.21 6.78 2.03
N PRO A 16 -7.12 6.18 3.24
CA PRO A 16 -6.82 4.75 3.42
C PRO A 16 -7.92 3.82 2.90
N GLU A 17 -9.11 4.35 2.64
CA GLU A 17 -10.24 3.66 2.02
C GLU A 17 -10.08 3.41 0.52
N HIS A 18 -8.99 3.86 -0.09
CA HIS A 18 -8.70 3.81 -1.52
C HIS A 18 -9.02 2.45 -2.17
N ASP A 19 -8.56 1.33 -1.62
CA ASP A 19 -8.76 0.01 -2.24
C ASP A 19 -10.25 -0.36 -2.37
N ILE A 20 -11.07 0.03 -1.38
CA ILE A 20 -12.53 -0.22 -1.40
C ILE A 20 -13.20 0.75 -2.38
N ALA A 21 -12.75 2.00 -2.44
CA ALA A 21 -13.23 2.98 -3.41
C ALA A 21 -12.91 2.54 -4.84
N LEU A 22 -11.70 2.02 -5.07
CA LEU A 22 -11.25 1.47 -6.35
C LEU A 22 -12.08 0.25 -6.78
N ALA A 23 -12.37 -0.66 -5.82
CA ALA A 23 -13.22 -1.83 -6.08
C ALA A 23 -14.65 -1.42 -6.44
N SER A 24 -15.21 -0.39 -5.79
CA SER A 24 -16.56 0.13 -6.09
C SER A 24 -16.63 0.86 -7.43
N ASN A 25 -15.52 1.49 -7.85
CA ASN A 25 -15.39 2.32 -9.06
C ASN A 25 -16.42 3.46 -9.18
N LEU A 26 -16.92 3.97 -8.05
CA LEU A 26 -17.93 5.02 -7.99
C LEU A 26 -17.32 6.34 -7.54
N SER A 27 -17.64 7.43 -8.25
CA SER A 27 -17.21 8.79 -7.88
C SER A 27 -17.94 9.33 -6.64
N ASN A 28 -19.09 8.77 -6.28
CA ASN A 28 -19.87 9.11 -5.08
C ASN A 28 -19.73 8.04 -3.98
N PHE A 29 -18.63 7.27 -4.01
CA PHE A 29 -18.35 6.26 -3.00
C PHE A 29 -18.26 6.90 -1.61
N THR A 30 -18.93 6.29 -0.64
CA THR A 30 -18.81 6.63 0.77
C THR A 30 -18.15 5.49 1.52
N ALA A 31 -17.02 5.77 2.13
CA ALA A 31 -16.28 4.78 2.90
C ALA A 31 -17.07 4.25 4.10
N PRO A 32 -16.89 2.98 4.48
CA PRO A 32 -17.39 2.45 5.75
C PRO A 32 -16.89 3.27 6.94
N HIS A 33 -17.64 3.26 8.05
CA HIS A 33 -17.31 4.04 9.25
C HIS A 33 -15.85 3.85 9.70
N ALA A 34 -15.37 2.61 9.75
CA ALA A 34 -13.98 2.31 10.16
C ALA A 34 -12.94 2.98 9.23
N GLY A 35 -13.19 3.05 7.92
CA GLY A 35 -12.30 3.74 6.96
C GLY A 35 -12.29 5.24 7.18
N ARG A 36 -13.47 5.86 7.36
CA ARG A 36 -13.57 7.30 7.67
C ARG A 36 -12.90 7.63 9.00
N GLN A 37 -13.11 6.80 10.04
CA GLN A 37 -12.47 6.98 11.34
C GLN A 37 -10.94 6.87 11.23
N LEU A 38 -10.42 5.90 10.46
CA LEU A 38 -8.99 5.75 10.21
C LEU A 38 -8.41 6.99 9.51
N ARG A 39 -9.12 7.52 8.50
CA ARG A 39 -8.76 8.77 7.81
C ARG A 39 -8.71 9.96 8.76
N ALA A 40 -9.73 10.13 9.61
CA ALA A 40 -9.83 11.21 10.58
C ALA A 40 -8.68 11.15 11.64
N ASP A 41 -8.42 9.96 12.16
CA ASP A 41 -7.47 9.77 13.25
C ASP A 41 -5.99 9.81 12.80
N LEU A 42 -5.71 9.34 11.58
CA LEU A 42 -4.34 9.25 11.04
C LEU A 42 -4.07 10.19 9.85
N GLY A 43 -4.96 11.13 9.59
CA GLY A 43 -4.85 12.11 8.50
C GLY A 43 -3.56 12.93 8.51
N PHE A 44 -2.86 12.99 9.64
CA PHE A 44 -1.58 13.67 9.79
C PHE A 44 -0.38 12.90 9.18
N LEU A 45 -0.53 11.62 8.84
CA LEU A 45 0.59 10.79 8.34
C LEU A 45 1.34 11.38 7.13
N PRO A 46 0.71 12.05 6.18
CA PRO A 46 1.43 12.69 5.07
C PRO A 46 2.49 13.71 5.50
N ALA A 47 2.42 14.25 6.70
CA ALA A 47 3.47 15.12 7.25
C ALA A 47 4.85 14.44 7.34
N LEU A 48 4.89 13.08 7.27
CA LEU A 48 6.14 12.32 7.23
C LEU A 48 6.93 12.52 5.92
N TRP A 49 6.28 12.85 4.82
CA TRP A 49 6.89 13.02 3.49
C TRP A 49 6.55 14.34 2.81
N ALA A 50 5.75 15.19 3.45
CA ALA A 50 5.46 16.53 2.96
C ALA A 50 6.73 17.39 2.99
N ASP A 51 6.94 18.19 1.94
CA ASP A 51 8.04 19.16 1.88
C ASP A 51 7.67 20.46 2.58
N GLU A 52 8.65 21.36 2.77
CA GLU A 52 8.42 22.67 3.35
C GLU A 52 7.46 23.49 2.45
N GLY A 53 6.41 24.04 3.08
CA GLY A 53 5.35 24.76 2.36
C GLY A 53 4.21 23.87 1.87
N ASP A 54 4.34 22.54 1.92
CA ASP A 54 3.24 21.62 1.59
C ASP A 54 2.15 21.65 2.65
N VAL A 55 0.93 21.38 2.22
CA VAL A 55 -0.26 21.36 3.06
C VAL A 55 -0.78 19.92 3.21
N VAL A 56 -1.11 19.52 4.43
CA VAL A 56 -1.78 18.24 4.73
C VAL A 56 -3.24 18.49 5.06
N LEU A 57 -4.15 17.95 4.25
CA LEU A 57 -5.59 18.04 4.48
C LEU A 57 -6.02 17.06 5.57
N VAL A 58 -6.67 17.57 6.61
CA VAL A 58 -7.12 16.78 7.78
C VAL A 58 -8.53 17.18 8.19
N GLU A 59 -9.24 16.29 8.88
CA GLU A 59 -10.58 16.59 9.40
C GLU A 59 -10.54 17.49 10.65
N ASN A 60 -9.50 17.35 11.49
CA ASN A 60 -9.32 18.13 12.70
C ASN A 60 -7.87 18.61 12.82
N VAL A 61 -7.67 19.89 12.56
CA VAL A 61 -6.35 20.55 12.52
C VAL A 61 -5.65 20.51 13.88
N GLU A 62 -6.36 20.80 14.96
CA GLU A 62 -5.78 20.83 16.31
C GLU A 62 -5.32 19.43 16.74
N TYR A 63 -6.13 18.41 16.49
CA TYR A 63 -5.80 17.03 16.79
C TYR A 63 -4.60 16.55 15.97
N ALA A 64 -4.59 16.83 14.66
CA ALA A 64 -3.50 16.47 13.77
C ALA A 64 -2.17 17.12 14.20
N ALA A 65 -2.19 18.43 14.46
CA ALA A 65 -1.02 19.17 14.89
C ALA A 65 -0.46 18.66 16.23
N LYS A 66 -1.31 18.44 17.24
CA LYS A 66 -0.91 17.86 18.53
C LYS A 66 -0.34 16.44 18.39
N THR A 67 -0.97 15.62 17.53
CA THR A 67 -0.54 14.24 17.33
C THR A 67 0.78 14.17 16.58
N TRP A 68 0.94 14.99 15.53
CA TRP A 68 2.17 15.16 14.79
C TRP A 68 3.32 15.60 15.69
N GLU A 69 3.13 16.65 16.51
CA GLU A 69 4.14 17.15 17.41
C GLU A 69 4.62 16.10 18.43
N ARG A 70 3.68 15.29 18.96
CA ARG A 70 4.04 14.17 19.85
C ARG A 70 4.86 13.10 19.12
N LEU A 71 4.45 12.74 17.89
CA LEU A 71 5.17 11.78 17.07
C LEU A 71 6.58 12.29 16.76
N ARG A 72 6.70 13.52 16.26
CA ARG A 72 7.95 14.18 15.90
C ARG A 72 8.95 14.15 17.06
N ARG A 73 8.53 14.57 18.26
CA ARG A 73 9.38 14.52 19.47
C ARG A 73 9.80 13.11 19.84
N ARG A 74 8.92 12.14 19.60
CA ARG A 74 9.20 10.74 19.92
C ARG A 74 10.21 10.11 18.97
N ILE A 75 10.15 10.42 17.68
CA ILE A 75 11.03 9.83 16.66
C ILE A 75 12.38 10.57 16.55
N ALA A 76 12.45 11.83 16.98
CA ALA A 76 13.66 12.66 16.90
C ALA A 76 14.95 11.98 17.39
N PRO A 77 14.95 11.17 18.47
CA PRO A 77 16.18 10.56 18.96
C PRO A 77 16.81 9.49 18.05
N TRP A 78 16.08 8.94 17.08
CA TRP A 78 16.57 7.84 16.23
C TRP A 78 16.36 8.03 14.73
N CYS A 79 15.44 8.88 14.31
CA CYS A 79 15.32 9.30 12.92
C CYS A 79 16.37 10.38 12.68
N GLY A 80 17.55 10.05 12.18
CA GLY A 80 18.64 10.99 11.94
C GLY A 80 18.21 12.25 11.17
N THR A 81 19.13 13.18 10.95
CA THR A 81 18.93 14.48 10.27
C THR A 81 18.37 14.39 8.85
N THR A 82 18.25 13.19 8.28
CA THR A 82 17.67 12.95 6.95
C THR A 82 16.17 13.27 6.89
N TYR A 83 15.47 13.20 8.02
CA TYR A 83 14.10 13.70 8.14
C TYR A 83 14.17 14.99 8.94
N SER A 84 13.80 16.06 8.27
CA SER A 84 13.71 17.37 8.91
C SER A 84 12.64 17.31 10.02
N VAL A 85 13.07 16.81 11.19
CA VAL A 85 12.35 16.96 12.46
C VAL A 85 11.98 18.42 12.68
N GLU A 86 12.64 19.33 11.97
CA GLU A 86 12.42 20.78 11.94
C GLU A 86 11.31 21.22 10.97
N ARG A 87 10.85 20.38 10.01
CA ARG A 87 9.79 20.78 9.09
C ARG A 87 8.47 20.98 9.84
N ASN A 88 7.95 22.18 9.80
CA ASN A 88 6.61 22.48 10.28
C ASN A 88 5.60 22.03 9.23
N ALA A 89 4.92 20.91 9.49
CA ALA A 89 3.80 20.50 8.66
C ALA A 89 2.66 21.51 8.81
N ILE A 90 2.11 21.95 7.69
CA ILE A 90 0.94 22.82 7.65
C ILE A 90 -0.29 21.94 7.52
N PHE A 91 -1.20 22.02 8.50
CA PHE A 91 -2.46 21.28 8.48
C PHE A 91 -3.60 22.22 8.15
N HIS A 92 -4.44 21.85 7.15
CA HIS A 92 -5.66 22.57 6.80
C HIS A 92 -6.87 21.65 6.97
N GLY A 93 -7.99 22.21 7.46
CA GLY A 93 -9.32 21.64 7.33
C GLY A 93 -9.91 21.92 5.94
N ALA A 94 -10.98 21.25 5.57
CA ALA A 94 -11.65 21.45 4.28
C ALA A 94 -12.13 22.92 4.08
N GLU A 95 -12.51 23.58 5.16
CA GLU A 95 -12.95 25.00 5.15
C GLU A 95 -11.80 25.97 4.90
N GLN A 96 -10.56 25.56 5.10
CA GLN A 96 -9.36 26.39 4.88
C GLN A 96 -8.80 26.25 3.47
N LEU A 97 -9.30 25.30 2.67
CA LEU A 97 -8.99 25.14 1.26
C LEU A 97 -9.78 26.15 0.41
N VAL A 98 -9.50 27.44 0.61
CA VAL A 98 -10.23 28.54 -0.03
C VAL A 98 -9.61 28.94 -1.38
N SER A 99 -8.32 28.63 -1.61
CA SER A 99 -7.61 28.96 -2.84
C SER A 99 -6.65 27.85 -3.23
N TRP A 100 -6.59 27.60 -4.53
CA TRP A 100 -5.60 26.72 -5.17
C TRP A 100 -4.47 27.52 -5.81
N ASP A 101 -4.42 28.84 -5.54
CA ASP A 101 -3.37 29.71 -6.08
C ASP A 101 -2.02 29.26 -5.54
N GLY A 102 -1.11 29.01 -6.45
CA GLY A 102 0.23 28.53 -6.12
C GLY A 102 0.35 27.04 -5.85
N ALA A 103 -0.73 26.25 -5.86
CA ALA A 103 -0.63 24.80 -5.76
C ALA A 103 0.02 24.19 -7.02
N ASN A 104 1.08 23.39 -6.82
CA ASN A 104 1.81 22.74 -7.91
C ASN A 104 1.52 21.23 -8.03
N GLY A 105 0.70 20.67 -7.15
CA GLY A 105 0.35 19.27 -7.20
C GLY A 105 -0.55 18.81 -6.06
N VAL A 106 -1.06 17.60 -6.23
CA VAL A 106 -1.81 16.86 -5.23
C VAL A 106 -1.19 15.49 -5.04
N SER A 107 -0.95 15.11 -3.80
CA SER A 107 -0.39 13.82 -3.41
C SER A 107 -1.39 13.12 -2.48
N VAL A 108 -2.07 12.11 -2.99
CA VAL A 108 -3.00 11.29 -2.22
C VAL A 108 -2.35 9.99 -1.76
N TRP A 109 -2.96 9.31 -0.80
CA TRP A 109 -2.57 7.95 -0.44
C TRP A 109 -2.71 7.02 -1.64
N GLY A 110 -3.84 7.08 -2.34
CA GLY A 110 -4.07 6.41 -3.61
C GLY A 110 -5.14 7.11 -4.44
N TRP A 111 -4.96 7.17 -5.77
CA TRP A 111 -5.89 7.81 -6.68
C TRP A 111 -7.07 6.91 -7.05
N ASP A 112 -8.27 7.40 -6.82
CA ASP A 112 -9.54 6.79 -7.24
C ASP A 112 -10.57 7.86 -7.66
N LYS A 113 -11.70 7.43 -8.20
CA LYS A 113 -12.75 8.35 -8.67
C LYS A 113 -13.37 9.17 -7.54
N ALA A 114 -13.41 8.64 -6.31
CA ALA A 114 -14.05 9.32 -5.18
C ALA A 114 -13.17 10.47 -4.68
N VAL A 115 -11.87 10.23 -4.43
CA VAL A 115 -10.95 11.29 -3.99
C VAL A 115 -10.77 12.38 -5.06
N ARG A 116 -10.71 11.99 -6.35
CA ARG A 116 -10.72 12.98 -7.45
C ARG A 116 -11.97 13.85 -7.40
N ARG A 117 -13.16 13.24 -7.25
CA ARG A 117 -14.42 13.98 -7.17
C ARG A 117 -14.50 14.88 -5.94
N GLU A 118 -13.95 14.45 -4.81
CA GLU A 118 -13.83 15.28 -3.60
C GLU A 118 -13.02 16.54 -3.89
N LEU A 119 -11.86 16.40 -4.54
CA LEU A 119 -10.98 17.51 -4.93
C LEU A 119 -11.61 18.44 -5.97
N GLU A 120 -12.29 17.90 -6.98
CA GLU A 120 -13.05 18.71 -7.94
C GLU A 120 -14.10 19.60 -7.25
N ARG A 121 -14.83 19.04 -6.26
CA ARG A 121 -15.81 19.80 -5.47
C ARG A 121 -15.17 20.86 -4.57
N ALA A 122 -13.94 20.60 -4.14
CA ALA A 122 -13.12 21.58 -3.42
C ALA A 122 -12.46 22.62 -4.34
N GLY A 123 -12.78 22.63 -5.65
CA GLY A 123 -12.29 23.62 -6.61
C GLY A 123 -10.88 23.37 -7.15
N ALA A 124 -10.35 22.16 -6.99
CA ALA A 124 -9.01 21.82 -7.51
C ALA A 124 -8.96 22.00 -9.04
N PRO A 125 -7.91 22.67 -9.59
CA PRO A 125 -7.68 22.75 -11.01
C PRO A 125 -7.56 21.36 -11.64
N LEU A 126 -8.24 21.13 -12.77
CA LEU A 126 -8.19 19.83 -13.45
C LEU A 126 -6.78 19.44 -13.91
N SER A 127 -5.88 20.43 -14.12
CA SER A 127 -4.48 20.20 -14.45
C SER A 127 -3.68 19.51 -13.31
N LEU A 128 -4.17 19.58 -12.08
CA LEU A 128 -3.56 18.93 -10.90
C LEU A 128 -4.15 17.55 -10.61
N LEU A 129 -5.19 17.15 -11.33
CA LEU A 129 -5.92 15.91 -11.10
C LEU A 129 -5.68 14.91 -12.24
N PRO A 130 -5.67 13.59 -11.95
CA PRO A 130 -5.56 12.60 -12.99
C PRO A 130 -6.79 12.63 -13.92
N SER A 131 -6.57 12.40 -15.21
CA SER A 131 -7.65 12.21 -16.17
C SER A 131 -8.44 10.90 -15.91
N ASP A 132 -9.60 10.78 -16.56
CA ASP A 132 -10.38 9.52 -16.48
C ASP A 132 -9.59 8.33 -17.00
N SER A 133 -8.80 8.51 -18.06
CA SER A 133 -7.94 7.44 -18.61
C SER A 133 -6.82 7.04 -17.64
N GLN A 134 -6.25 7.97 -16.91
CA GLN A 134 -5.26 7.67 -15.87
C GLN A 134 -5.89 6.93 -14.68
N LEU A 135 -7.08 7.33 -14.23
CA LEU A 135 -7.81 6.59 -13.18
C LEU A 135 -8.19 5.18 -13.62
N GLU A 136 -8.63 5.00 -14.86
CA GLU A 136 -8.93 3.67 -15.40
C GLU A 136 -7.65 2.83 -15.53
N ARG A 137 -6.53 3.43 -15.91
CA ARG A 137 -5.22 2.75 -15.93
C ARG A 137 -4.82 2.29 -14.53
N ILE A 138 -4.92 3.17 -13.51
CA ILE A 138 -4.65 2.83 -12.11
C ILE A 138 -5.52 1.65 -11.67
N ARG A 139 -6.82 1.70 -11.96
CA ARG A 139 -7.77 0.64 -11.61
C ARG A 139 -7.42 -0.69 -12.29
N THR A 140 -7.11 -0.66 -13.57
CA THR A 140 -6.71 -1.85 -14.34
C THR A 140 -5.44 -2.45 -13.78
N LEU A 141 -4.42 -1.64 -13.52
CA LEU A 141 -3.16 -2.10 -12.96
C LEU A 141 -3.29 -2.60 -11.50
N SER A 142 -4.27 -2.12 -10.76
CA SER A 142 -4.57 -2.58 -9.39
C SER A 142 -5.37 -3.89 -9.36
N HIS A 143 -5.80 -4.41 -10.50
CA HIS A 143 -6.42 -5.73 -10.59
C HIS A 143 -5.38 -6.81 -10.25
N ARG A 144 -5.71 -7.79 -9.42
CA ARG A 144 -4.78 -8.86 -9.01
C ARG A 144 -4.20 -9.68 -10.16
N GLN A 145 -4.84 -9.67 -11.34
CA GLN A 145 -4.26 -10.25 -12.55
C GLN A 145 -2.94 -9.58 -12.96
N THR A 146 -2.77 -8.28 -12.69
CA THR A 146 -1.50 -7.58 -12.91
C THR A 146 -0.40 -8.15 -12.01
N ALA A 147 -0.72 -8.45 -10.75
CA ALA A 147 0.22 -9.15 -9.86
C ALA A 147 0.58 -10.54 -10.38
N ALA A 148 -0.38 -11.31 -10.92
CA ALA A 148 -0.11 -12.60 -11.55
C ALA A 148 0.78 -12.48 -12.79
N GLN A 149 0.59 -11.44 -13.61
CA GLN A 149 1.46 -11.18 -14.76
C GLN A 149 2.88 -10.80 -14.31
N LEU A 150 3.01 -9.91 -13.30
CA LEU A 150 4.31 -9.57 -12.74
C LEU A 150 4.98 -10.80 -12.12
N LEU A 151 4.26 -11.61 -11.37
CA LEU A 151 4.75 -12.86 -10.79
C LEU A 151 5.41 -13.76 -11.84
N SER A 152 4.80 -13.89 -13.02
CA SER A 152 5.36 -14.67 -14.12
C SER A 152 6.69 -14.11 -14.64
N LEU A 153 6.85 -12.78 -14.66
CA LEU A 153 8.09 -12.11 -15.06
C LEU A 153 9.20 -12.21 -14.01
N LEU A 154 8.83 -12.42 -12.75
CA LEU A 154 9.73 -12.54 -11.60
C LEU A 154 10.14 -14.00 -11.30
N ARG A 155 9.69 -14.97 -12.12
CA ARG A 155 10.07 -16.38 -11.96
C ARG A 155 11.56 -16.59 -12.29
N ILE A 156 12.34 -16.93 -11.27
CA ILE A 156 13.76 -17.28 -11.34
C ILE A 156 14.04 -18.44 -10.38
N ASN A 157 15.25 -18.99 -10.41
CA ASN A 157 15.62 -20.04 -9.48
C ASN A 157 15.49 -19.55 -8.02
N GLY A 158 14.85 -20.33 -7.16
CA GLY A 158 14.57 -19.96 -5.77
C GLY A 158 13.24 -19.22 -5.57
N THR A 159 12.47 -18.96 -6.65
CA THR A 159 11.13 -18.38 -6.54
C THR A 159 10.03 -19.40 -6.78
N VAL A 160 8.85 -19.11 -6.24
CA VAL A 160 7.61 -19.88 -6.42
C VAL A 160 6.43 -18.91 -6.55
N GLY A 161 5.31 -19.41 -6.99
CA GLY A 161 4.05 -18.68 -7.04
C GLY A 161 3.32 -18.94 -8.35
N GLU A 162 2.01 -19.11 -8.25
CA GLU A 162 1.09 -19.26 -9.36
C GLU A 162 -0.19 -18.52 -9.01
N ALA A 163 -0.77 -17.83 -9.98
CA ALA A 163 -2.06 -17.18 -9.85
C ALA A 163 -2.80 -17.20 -11.20
N VAL A 164 -4.04 -17.64 -11.20
CA VAL A 164 -4.86 -17.78 -12.39
C VAL A 164 -6.17 -17.02 -12.21
N LEU A 165 -6.55 -16.22 -13.21
CA LEU A 165 -7.89 -15.62 -13.27
C LEU A 165 -8.91 -16.69 -13.70
N CYS A 166 -9.90 -16.94 -12.86
CA CYS A 166 -11.02 -17.79 -13.12
C CYS A 166 -12.28 -16.96 -13.35
N GLU A 167 -12.91 -17.09 -14.51
CA GLU A 167 -14.11 -16.33 -14.91
C GLU A 167 -15.39 -17.15 -14.79
N SER A 168 -15.29 -18.40 -14.33
CA SER A 168 -16.43 -19.29 -14.08
C SER A 168 -16.15 -20.24 -12.91
N LEU A 169 -17.23 -20.82 -12.36
CA LEU A 169 -17.12 -21.82 -11.29
C LEU A 169 -16.33 -23.07 -11.76
N GLU A 170 -16.55 -23.51 -13.00
CA GLU A 170 -15.86 -24.67 -13.60
C GLU A 170 -14.34 -24.44 -13.66
N THR A 171 -13.90 -23.20 -13.96
CA THR A 171 -12.47 -22.89 -13.96
C THR A 171 -11.87 -22.92 -12.56
N VAL A 172 -12.63 -22.52 -11.52
CA VAL A 172 -12.21 -22.65 -10.12
C VAL A 172 -12.12 -24.14 -9.72
N GLU A 173 -13.13 -24.95 -10.07
CA GLU A 173 -13.15 -26.39 -9.78
C GLU A 173 -11.99 -27.12 -10.49
N ARG A 174 -11.64 -26.70 -11.69
CA ARG A 174 -10.46 -27.24 -12.39
C ARG A 174 -9.16 -26.91 -11.63
N GLN A 175 -9.01 -25.68 -11.16
CA GLN A 175 -7.83 -25.31 -10.34
C GLN A 175 -7.79 -26.12 -9.03
N LEU A 176 -8.95 -26.36 -8.41
CA LEU A 176 -9.04 -27.16 -7.20
C LEU A 176 -8.72 -28.66 -7.48
N GLY A 177 -9.00 -29.15 -8.69
CA GLY A 177 -8.56 -30.48 -9.12
C GLY A 177 -7.05 -30.60 -9.34
N LEU A 178 -6.36 -29.50 -9.64
CA LEU A 178 -4.89 -29.46 -9.78
C LEU A 178 -4.19 -29.30 -8.43
N HIS A 179 -4.83 -28.58 -7.51
CA HIS A 179 -4.28 -28.24 -6.20
C HIS A 179 -5.33 -28.55 -5.13
N SER A 180 -5.03 -29.44 -4.21
CA SER A 180 -5.95 -29.84 -3.13
C SER A 180 -6.37 -28.69 -2.23
N ARG A 181 -5.57 -27.59 -2.17
CA ARG A 181 -5.84 -26.40 -1.37
C ARG A 181 -5.60 -25.14 -2.20
N LEU A 182 -6.59 -24.24 -2.21
CA LEU A 182 -6.53 -22.97 -2.93
C LEU A 182 -6.73 -21.77 -1.99
N VAL A 183 -6.17 -20.65 -2.42
CA VAL A 183 -6.53 -19.32 -1.94
C VAL A 183 -7.26 -18.60 -3.06
N LEU A 184 -8.53 -18.28 -2.85
CA LEU A 184 -9.34 -17.50 -3.79
C LEU A 184 -9.35 -16.04 -3.35
N LYS A 185 -9.06 -15.13 -4.27
CA LYS A 185 -8.96 -13.69 -4.00
C LYS A 185 -9.85 -12.90 -4.96
N ALA A 186 -10.65 -11.97 -4.42
CA ALA A 186 -11.39 -11.03 -5.26
C ALA A 186 -10.41 -10.16 -6.08
N PRO A 187 -10.70 -9.85 -7.35
CA PRO A 187 -9.86 -9.02 -8.22
C PRO A 187 -9.47 -7.68 -7.60
N TRP A 188 -10.41 -7.01 -6.96
CA TRP A 188 -10.20 -5.80 -6.16
C TRP A 188 -10.77 -6.03 -4.76
N SER A 189 -9.93 -5.92 -3.75
CA SER A 189 -10.36 -5.99 -2.34
C SER A 189 -9.28 -5.40 -1.44
N SER A 190 -9.60 -5.16 -0.18
CA SER A 190 -8.66 -4.67 0.80
C SER A 190 -8.71 -5.48 2.09
N SER A 191 -7.59 -5.47 2.83
CA SER A 191 -7.50 -5.94 4.22
C SER A 191 -8.03 -7.37 4.41
N GLY A 192 -7.75 -8.28 3.49
CA GLY A 192 -8.11 -9.71 3.59
C GLY A 192 -9.59 -10.05 3.43
N ARG A 193 -10.48 -9.06 3.30
CA ARG A 193 -11.93 -9.30 3.20
C ARG A 193 -12.37 -10.05 1.93
N GLY A 194 -11.61 -9.93 0.86
CA GLY A 194 -11.85 -10.61 -0.41
C GLY A 194 -11.11 -11.93 -0.56
N ILE A 195 -10.68 -12.60 0.52
CA ILE A 195 -9.90 -13.83 0.47
C ILE A 195 -10.70 -14.98 1.06
N ARG A 196 -10.65 -16.15 0.42
CA ARG A 196 -11.20 -17.41 0.92
C ARG A 196 -10.16 -18.51 0.76
N PHE A 197 -10.04 -19.33 1.79
CA PHE A 197 -9.20 -20.52 1.78
C PHE A 197 -10.11 -21.72 1.50
N ILE A 198 -9.76 -22.51 0.50
CA ILE A 198 -10.48 -23.72 0.11
C ILE A 198 -9.62 -24.93 0.39
N ASP A 199 -10.17 -25.92 1.05
CA ASP A 199 -9.52 -27.19 1.35
C ASP A 199 -10.39 -28.34 0.82
N GLY A 200 -9.89 -29.04 -0.19
CA GLY A 200 -10.54 -30.17 -0.84
C GLY A 200 -11.69 -29.81 -1.76
N GLU A 201 -12.76 -29.13 -1.29
CA GLU A 201 -13.97 -28.89 -2.07
C GLU A 201 -14.64 -27.53 -1.79
N LEU A 202 -15.48 -27.11 -2.74
CA LEU A 202 -16.31 -25.91 -2.59
C LEU A 202 -17.62 -26.27 -1.89
N ASN A 203 -17.86 -25.71 -0.70
CA ASN A 203 -19.15 -25.78 -0.04
C ASN A 203 -20.13 -24.71 -0.55
N ASP A 204 -21.39 -24.74 -0.12
CA ASP A 204 -22.44 -23.79 -0.56
C ASP A 204 -22.10 -22.32 -0.26
N TYR A 205 -21.43 -22.05 0.87
CA TYR A 205 -20.97 -20.72 1.22
C TYR A 205 -19.94 -20.22 0.21
N HIS A 206 -18.97 -21.05 -0.20
CA HIS A 206 -17.97 -20.71 -1.22
C HIS A 206 -18.63 -20.50 -2.58
N ARG A 207 -19.56 -21.37 -2.98
CA ARG A 207 -20.31 -21.26 -4.25
C ARG A 207 -21.13 -19.96 -4.32
N GLY A 208 -21.85 -19.62 -3.24
CA GLY A 208 -22.61 -18.38 -3.15
C GLY A 208 -21.74 -17.13 -3.20
N TRP A 209 -20.59 -17.15 -2.52
CA TRP A 209 -19.62 -16.05 -2.58
C TRP A 209 -19.02 -15.90 -3.99
N LEU A 210 -18.61 -16.99 -4.62
CA LEU A 210 -18.08 -17.01 -5.98
C LEU A 210 -19.11 -16.48 -6.99
N HIS A 211 -20.35 -16.93 -6.92
CA HIS A 211 -21.43 -16.45 -7.79
C HIS A 211 -21.58 -14.93 -7.72
N ASN A 212 -21.64 -14.38 -6.50
CA ASN A 212 -21.74 -12.93 -6.29
C ASN A 212 -20.51 -12.17 -6.79
N LEU A 213 -19.31 -12.75 -6.63
CA LEU A 213 -18.07 -12.12 -7.04
C LEU A 213 -17.92 -12.12 -8.56
N LEU A 214 -18.19 -13.25 -9.22
CA LEU A 214 -18.18 -13.38 -10.68
C LEU A 214 -19.15 -12.38 -11.32
N ALA A 215 -20.38 -12.25 -10.78
CA ALA A 215 -21.37 -11.31 -11.27
C ALA A 215 -20.94 -9.84 -11.11
N LYS A 216 -20.23 -9.50 -10.02
CA LYS A 216 -19.86 -8.09 -9.69
C LYS A 216 -18.51 -7.66 -10.25
N GLN A 217 -17.54 -8.55 -10.27
CA GLN A 217 -16.15 -8.25 -10.64
C GLN A 217 -15.64 -9.04 -11.86
N GLY A 218 -16.46 -9.91 -12.42
CA GLY A 218 -16.14 -10.66 -13.64
C GLY A 218 -15.20 -11.84 -13.46
N GLY A 219 -14.61 -12.04 -12.27
CA GLY A 219 -13.63 -13.10 -12.04
C GLY A 219 -13.23 -13.26 -10.58
N VAL A 220 -12.40 -14.27 -10.35
CA VAL A 220 -11.71 -14.53 -9.08
C VAL A 220 -10.30 -15.01 -9.38
N MET A 221 -9.31 -14.56 -8.62
CA MET A 221 -7.96 -15.13 -8.69
C MET A 221 -7.91 -16.40 -7.86
N ALA A 222 -7.39 -17.48 -8.45
CA ALA A 222 -7.10 -18.74 -7.77
C ALA A 222 -5.58 -18.94 -7.68
N GLU A 223 -5.10 -19.20 -6.48
CA GLU A 223 -3.69 -19.45 -6.17
C GLU A 223 -3.56 -20.75 -5.38
N PRO A 224 -2.53 -21.57 -5.60
CA PRO A 224 -2.22 -22.68 -4.69
C PRO A 224 -2.01 -22.15 -3.27
N TYR A 225 -2.43 -22.92 -2.29
CA TYR A 225 -2.11 -22.61 -0.90
C TYR A 225 -0.63 -22.91 -0.61
N TYR A 226 0.10 -21.90 -0.18
CA TYR A 226 1.49 -22.03 0.22
C TYR A 226 1.62 -21.98 1.75
N GLU A 227 2.51 -22.82 2.31
CA GLU A 227 2.86 -22.75 3.73
C GLU A 227 3.71 -21.52 4.00
N LYS A 228 3.07 -20.46 4.42
CA LYS A 228 3.72 -19.17 4.67
C LYS A 228 4.62 -19.23 5.92
N VAL A 229 5.86 -18.77 5.77
CA VAL A 229 6.85 -18.63 6.85
C VAL A 229 6.98 -17.16 7.28
N LYS A 230 7.03 -16.23 6.31
CA LYS A 230 7.26 -14.81 6.58
C LYS A 230 6.58 -13.94 5.53
N ASP A 231 5.85 -12.91 5.97
CA ASP A 231 5.39 -11.80 5.13
C ASP A 231 6.40 -10.67 5.15
N PHE A 232 6.59 -10.02 4.02
CA PHE A 232 7.31 -8.77 3.88
C PHE A 232 6.94 -8.12 2.54
N GLY A 233 7.45 -6.93 2.28
CA GLY A 233 7.25 -6.24 1.00
C GLY A 233 8.44 -5.42 0.60
N MET A 234 8.40 -4.94 -0.61
CA MET A 234 9.28 -3.91 -1.15
C MET A 234 8.46 -2.69 -1.52
N GLU A 235 8.96 -1.53 -1.16
CA GLU A 235 8.34 -0.26 -1.48
C GLU A 235 9.10 0.43 -2.60
N PHE A 236 8.35 1.03 -3.53
CA PHE A 236 8.86 1.65 -4.75
C PHE A 236 8.16 2.97 -5.02
N GLU A 237 8.76 3.72 -5.94
CA GLU A 237 8.15 4.88 -6.58
C GLU A 237 8.32 4.77 -8.09
N SER A 238 7.21 4.86 -8.83
CA SER A 238 7.23 5.00 -10.28
C SER A 238 7.25 6.48 -10.65
N THR A 239 8.19 6.86 -11.49
CA THR A 239 8.36 8.22 -12.02
C THR A 239 8.36 8.18 -13.55
N GLU A 240 8.37 9.33 -14.20
CA GLU A 240 8.53 9.42 -15.65
C GLU A 240 9.88 8.85 -16.15
N SER A 241 10.90 8.85 -15.28
CA SER A 241 12.24 8.32 -15.59
C SER A 241 12.42 6.84 -15.28
N GLY A 242 11.43 6.19 -14.66
CA GLY A 242 11.47 4.76 -14.32
C GLY A 242 11.05 4.46 -12.88
N ILE A 243 11.25 3.22 -12.48
CA ILE A 243 10.88 2.73 -11.13
C ILE A 243 12.10 2.80 -10.22
N ARG A 244 11.93 3.43 -9.06
CA ARG A 244 12.93 3.56 -8.01
C ARG A 244 12.55 2.71 -6.81
N TYR A 245 13.47 1.89 -6.33
CA TYR A 245 13.34 1.16 -5.07
C TYR A 245 13.51 2.12 -3.88
N LEU A 246 12.65 1.99 -2.87
CA LEU A 246 12.66 2.82 -1.66
C LEU A 246 13.14 2.06 -0.43
N GLY A 247 12.88 0.76 -0.33
CA GLY A 247 13.31 -0.04 0.80
C GLY A 247 12.44 -1.26 1.10
N LEU A 248 12.94 -2.12 2.00
CA LEU A 248 12.21 -3.26 2.53
C LEU A 248 11.18 -2.84 3.58
N SER A 249 10.02 -3.47 3.53
CA SER A 249 8.95 -3.35 4.51
C SER A 249 8.74 -4.71 5.17
N LEU A 250 9.25 -4.89 6.39
CA LEU A 250 9.01 -6.10 7.17
C LEU A 250 7.77 -5.91 8.03
N PHE A 251 6.67 -6.52 7.62
CA PHE A 251 5.40 -6.41 8.33
C PHE A 251 4.96 -7.74 8.94
N HIS A 252 4.00 -7.66 9.83
CA HIS A 252 3.38 -8.79 10.48
C HIS A 252 1.89 -8.79 10.17
N THR A 253 1.36 -9.99 9.96
CA THR A 253 -0.07 -10.23 9.82
C THR A 253 -0.54 -11.22 10.89
N SER A 254 -1.78 -11.06 11.35
CA SER A 254 -2.46 -12.02 12.19
C SER A 254 -3.82 -12.31 11.57
N ASN A 255 -4.11 -13.57 11.27
CA ASN A 255 -5.32 -13.98 10.56
C ASN A 255 -5.56 -13.20 9.23
N GLY A 256 -4.47 -12.88 8.51
CA GLY A 256 -4.51 -12.10 7.27
C GLY A 256 -4.70 -10.58 7.45
N ALA A 257 -4.83 -10.08 8.68
CA ALA A 257 -4.91 -8.66 8.97
C ALA A 257 -3.53 -8.10 9.34
N TYR A 258 -3.21 -6.92 8.82
CA TYR A 258 -2.01 -6.18 9.16
C TYR A 258 -1.98 -5.85 10.66
N THR A 259 -0.85 -6.10 11.32
CA THR A 259 -0.65 -5.82 12.75
C THR A 259 0.49 -4.85 13.04
N GLY A 260 1.38 -4.59 12.11
CA GLY A 260 2.46 -3.63 12.28
C GLY A 260 3.67 -3.88 11.41
N ASN A 261 4.62 -2.92 11.43
CA ASN A 261 5.89 -3.00 10.73
C ASN A 261 7.07 -2.95 11.69
N MET A 262 8.13 -3.66 11.32
CA MET A 262 9.46 -3.47 11.86
C MET A 262 10.02 -2.13 11.38
N LEU A 263 10.56 -1.34 12.30
CA LEU A 263 11.34 -0.14 12.02
C LEU A 263 12.81 -0.46 12.30
N ALA A 264 13.60 -0.49 11.27
CA ALA A 264 15.04 -0.78 11.30
C ALA A 264 15.67 -0.19 10.04
N THR A 265 17.00 -0.11 10.01
CA THR A 265 17.72 0.27 8.79
C THR A 265 17.51 -0.76 7.67
N GLU A 266 17.79 -0.37 6.45
CA GLU A 266 17.71 -1.30 5.32
C GLU A 266 18.66 -2.49 5.51
N ASN A 267 19.90 -2.25 5.99
CA ASN A 267 20.88 -3.32 6.26
C ASN A 267 20.35 -4.32 7.27
N ALA A 268 19.82 -3.84 8.40
CA ALA A 268 19.27 -4.70 9.44
C ALA A 268 18.06 -5.51 8.95
N LYS A 269 17.18 -4.94 8.12
CA LYS A 269 16.06 -5.66 7.51
C LYS A 269 16.56 -6.74 6.53
N ARG A 270 17.55 -6.43 5.72
CA ARG A 270 18.19 -7.40 4.81
C ARG A 270 18.83 -8.57 5.57
N GLU A 271 19.52 -8.28 6.66
CA GLU A 271 20.08 -9.30 7.56
C GLU A 271 19.00 -10.24 8.09
N MET A 272 17.85 -9.68 8.56
CA MET A 272 16.72 -10.49 9.00
C MET A 272 16.15 -11.40 7.89
N ILE A 273 16.11 -10.95 6.64
CA ILE A 273 15.63 -11.75 5.51
C ILE A 273 16.68 -12.81 5.10
N SER A 274 17.97 -12.52 5.25
CA SER A 274 19.05 -13.44 4.89
C SER A 274 19.03 -14.76 5.66
N CYS A 275 18.37 -14.77 6.82
CA CYS A 275 18.12 -15.99 7.60
C CYS A 275 17.17 -16.99 6.91
N TYR A 276 16.46 -16.56 5.87
CA TYR A 276 15.46 -17.37 5.19
C TYR A 276 15.83 -17.66 3.74
N ILE A 277 16.31 -16.65 3.00
CA ILE A 277 16.63 -16.74 1.58
C ILE A 277 17.93 -15.98 1.27
N PRO A 278 18.68 -16.37 0.21
CA PRO A 278 19.84 -15.61 -0.23
C PRO A 278 19.48 -14.17 -0.62
N ILE A 279 20.27 -13.20 -0.14
CA ILE A 279 20.02 -11.78 -0.43
C ILE A 279 20.21 -11.46 -1.92
N CYS A 280 21.08 -12.15 -2.64
CA CYS A 280 21.23 -11.99 -4.08
C CYS A 280 19.93 -12.32 -4.86
N LEU A 281 19.11 -13.28 -4.37
CA LEU A 281 17.80 -13.57 -4.93
C LEU A 281 16.85 -12.36 -4.80
N LEU A 282 16.89 -11.71 -3.63
CA LEU A 282 16.09 -10.51 -3.37
C LEU A 282 16.53 -9.34 -4.26
N ASP A 283 17.85 -9.17 -4.46
CA ASP A 283 18.41 -8.15 -5.34
C ASP A 283 18.05 -8.39 -6.80
N GLU A 284 18.10 -9.63 -7.27
CA GLU A 284 17.69 -9.96 -8.64
C GLU A 284 16.20 -9.67 -8.88
N VAL A 285 15.32 -10.02 -7.93
CA VAL A 285 13.89 -9.71 -8.00
C VAL A 285 13.67 -8.19 -8.02
N LYS A 286 14.37 -7.44 -7.16
CA LYS A 286 14.31 -5.96 -7.12
C LYS A 286 14.69 -5.35 -8.48
N GLU A 287 15.80 -5.78 -9.08
CA GLU A 287 16.25 -5.26 -10.38
C GLU A 287 15.24 -5.58 -11.49
N LYS A 288 14.66 -6.78 -11.49
CA LYS A 288 13.59 -7.15 -12.43
C LYS A 288 12.37 -6.23 -12.27
N ILE A 289 11.95 -5.91 -11.04
CA ILE A 289 10.82 -5.00 -10.78
C ILE A 289 11.16 -3.60 -11.29
N CYS A 290 12.36 -3.10 -11.04
CA CYS A 290 12.79 -1.79 -11.52
C CYS A 290 12.83 -1.70 -13.05
N GLY A 291 13.08 -2.80 -13.75
CA GLY A 291 13.13 -2.88 -15.21
C GLY A 291 11.80 -3.20 -15.90
N VAL A 292 10.71 -3.45 -15.15
CA VAL A 292 9.45 -3.91 -15.75
C VAL A 292 8.68 -2.80 -16.43
N SER A 293 8.18 -3.08 -17.65
CA SER A 293 7.30 -2.17 -18.40
C SER A 293 5.81 -2.33 -18.08
N LEU A 294 5.43 -3.37 -17.34
CA LEU A 294 4.03 -3.70 -17.02
C LEU A 294 3.29 -2.54 -16.32
N LEU A 295 4.00 -1.78 -15.48
CA LEU A 295 3.46 -0.65 -14.72
C LEU A 295 3.55 0.69 -15.47
N ASN A 296 3.97 0.71 -16.74
CA ASN A 296 4.03 1.93 -17.54
C ASN A 296 2.67 2.64 -17.57
N GLY A 297 2.72 3.96 -17.42
CA GLY A 297 1.52 4.81 -17.33
C GLY A 297 0.99 4.99 -15.90
N TYR A 298 1.60 4.33 -14.89
CA TYR A 298 1.42 4.68 -13.49
C TYR A 298 2.58 5.56 -13.02
N VAL A 299 2.26 6.63 -12.33
CA VAL A 299 3.22 7.51 -11.65
C VAL A 299 2.79 7.67 -10.20
N GLY A 300 3.69 7.39 -9.28
CA GLY A 300 3.44 7.47 -7.85
C GLY A 300 4.07 6.34 -7.05
N PRO A 301 3.88 6.36 -5.72
CA PRO A 301 4.37 5.32 -4.83
C PRO A 301 3.58 4.02 -5.00
N PHE A 302 4.25 2.88 -4.88
CA PHE A 302 3.60 1.57 -4.84
C PHE A 302 4.40 0.58 -3.99
N GLY A 303 3.70 -0.44 -3.49
CA GLY A 303 4.30 -1.53 -2.74
C GLY A 303 4.01 -2.87 -3.40
N ILE A 304 4.93 -3.82 -3.27
CA ILE A 304 4.75 -5.22 -3.67
C ILE A 304 4.86 -6.08 -2.43
N ASP A 305 3.76 -6.75 -2.09
CA ASP A 305 3.75 -7.72 -1.00
C ASP A 305 4.36 -9.04 -1.48
N MET A 306 5.22 -9.59 -0.66
CA MET A 306 5.97 -10.82 -0.88
C MET A 306 5.83 -11.75 0.31
N MET A 307 6.10 -13.03 0.10
CA MET A 307 6.18 -13.97 1.22
C MET A 307 7.28 -15.00 1.00
N ILE A 308 7.86 -15.44 2.11
CA ILE A 308 8.71 -16.62 2.13
C ILE A 308 7.82 -17.79 2.49
N VAL A 309 7.91 -18.86 1.73
CA VAL A 309 7.12 -20.06 1.88
C VAL A 309 7.98 -21.28 2.07
N ARG A 310 7.45 -22.28 2.76
CA ARG A 310 8.05 -23.60 2.89
C ARG A 310 7.53 -24.51 1.79
N ASN A 311 8.44 -25.09 1.04
CA ASN A 311 8.17 -26.17 0.11
C ASN A 311 9.03 -27.38 0.50
N ASN A 312 8.45 -28.34 1.20
CA ASN A 312 9.15 -29.43 1.86
C ASN A 312 10.24 -28.91 2.82
N THR A 313 11.52 -29.15 2.50
CA THR A 313 12.67 -28.71 3.29
C THR A 313 13.26 -27.38 2.83
N GLN A 314 12.80 -26.83 1.70
CA GLN A 314 13.34 -25.61 1.12
C GLN A 314 12.47 -24.40 1.46
N LEU A 315 13.12 -23.27 1.66
CA LEU A 315 12.47 -21.97 1.72
C LEU A 315 12.57 -21.30 0.36
N LEU A 316 11.45 -20.86 -0.17
CA LEU A 316 11.34 -20.21 -1.48
C LEU A 316 10.68 -18.83 -1.33
N LEU A 317 11.05 -17.93 -2.23
CA LEU A 317 10.45 -16.61 -2.32
C LEU A 317 9.21 -16.64 -3.24
N HIS A 318 8.06 -16.21 -2.75
CA HIS A 318 6.94 -15.79 -3.58
C HIS A 318 7.07 -14.27 -3.83
N PRO A 319 7.54 -13.84 -5.01
CA PRO A 319 8.05 -12.49 -5.21
C PRO A 319 6.96 -11.45 -5.51
N CYS A 320 5.70 -11.87 -5.66
CA CYS A 320 4.58 -10.95 -5.88
C CYS A 320 3.26 -11.59 -5.45
N VAL A 321 2.82 -11.31 -4.23
CA VAL A 321 1.52 -11.74 -3.69
C VAL A 321 0.43 -10.73 -4.06
N GLU A 322 0.78 -9.44 -4.05
CA GLU A 322 -0.12 -8.33 -4.35
C GLU A 322 0.70 -7.10 -4.75
N ILE A 323 0.16 -6.30 -5.68
CA ILE A 323 0.67 -4.97 -6.02
C ILE A 323 -0.28 -3.94 -5.44
N ASN A 324 0.25 -3.02 -4.65
CA ASN A 324 -0.48 -1.92 -4.03
C ASN A 324 -0.11 -0.62 -4.72
N LEU A 325 -0.87 -0.18 -5.74
CA LEU A 325 -0.60 1.06 -6.50
C LEU A 325 -1.04 2.31 -5.73
N ARG A 326 -0.47 2.46 -4.57
CA ARG A 326 -0.70 3.52 -3.61
C ARG A 326 0.43 3.54 -2.58
N ARG A 327 0.42 4.54 -1.70
CA ARG A 327 1.22 4.43 -0.48
C ARG A 327 0.73 3.25 0.37
N THR A 328 1.63 2.66 1.13
CA THR A 328 1.38 1.55 2.05
C THR A 328 1.86 1.92 3.45
N MET A 329 1.51 1.11 4.45
CA MET A 329 2.10 1.25 5.77
C MET A 329 3.61 0.96 5.77
N GLY A 330 4.11 0.27 4.73
CA GLY A 330 5.54 0.11 4.49
C GLY A 330 6.24 1.43 4.20
N HIS A 331 5.65 2.29 3.37
CA HIS A 331 6.17 3.65 3.14
C HIS A 331 6.20 4.46 4.45
N VAL A 332 5.16 4.37 5.28
CA VAL A 332 5.16 5.01 6.62
C VAL A 332 6.30 4.46 7.48
N ALA A 333 6.49 3.13 7.46
CA ALA A 333 7.58 2.50 8.23
C ALA A 333 8.96 2.94 7.76
N LEU A 334 9.18 3.10 6.46
CA LEU A 334 10.44 3.61 5.92
C LEU A 334 10.74 5.01 6.46
N HIS A 335 9.74 5.89 6.49
CA HIS A 335 9.89 7.24 7.02
C HIS A 335 10.10 7.29 8.55
N LEU A 336 9.72 6.27 9.29
CA LEU A 336 9.89 6.17 10.73
C LEU A 336 11.07 5.31 11.14
N SER A 337 11.78 4.69 10.20
CA SER A 337 12.90 3.79 10.47
C SER A 337 14.12 4.58 10.99
N PRO A 338 14.86 3.99 11.95
CA PRO A 338 16.09 4.59 12.46
C PRO A 338 17.20 4.60 11.40
N SER A 339 18.19 5.46 11.60
CA SER A 339 19.44 5.48 10.83
C SER A 339 20.56 4.65 11.45
N ASP A 340 20.37 4.14 12.67
CA ASP A 340 21.31 3.34 13.43
C ASP A 340 20.96 1.86 13.33
N ASP A 341 21.94 1.03 12.94
CA ASP A 341 21.78 -0.41 12.73
C ASP A 341 21.48 -1.19 14.04
N ASP A 342 21.77 -0.63 15.21
CA ASP A 342 21.50 -1.25 16.51
C ASP A 342 20.08 -0.98 17.03
N ILE A 343 19.36 -0.07 16.42
CA ILE A 343 18.01 0.29 16.84
C ILE A 343 16.97 -0.56 16.10
N ARG A 344 16.14 -1.25 16.88
CA ARG A 344 14.98 -2.04 16.40
C ARG A 344 13.73 -1.59 17.13
N MET A 345 12.69 -1.27 16.34
CA MET A 345 11.41 -0.84 16.88
C MET A 345 10.26 -1.48 16.10
N VAL A 346 9.07 -1.46 16.66
CA VAL A 346 7.84 -1.90 15.99
C VAL A 346 6.84 -0.76 15.98
N MET A 347 6.29 -0.50 14.81
CA MET A 347 5.15 0.37 14.59
C MET A 347 3.87 -0.46 14.51
N ARG A 348 2.78 0.00 15.14
CA ARG A 348 1.45 -0.62 15.08
C ARG A 348 0.38 0.45 14.99
N ILE A 349 -0.76 0.09 14.41
CA ILE A 349 -1.99 0.86 14.51
C ILE A 349 -2.91 0.14 15.48
N ASP A 350 -3.10 0.73 16.64
CA ASP A 350 -3.99 0.23 17.68
C ASP A 350 -5.32 1.02 17.64
N TYR A 351 -6.44 0.34 17.90
CA TYR A 351 -7.74 0.96 18.07
C TYR A 351 -8.18 0.82 19.54
N GLU A 352 -8.45 1.96 20.16
CA GLU A 352 -9.06 2.04 21.49
C GLU A 352 -10.41 2.77 21.35
N ASP A 353 -10.43 4.08 21.45
CA ASP A 353 -11.50 5.00 21.08
C ASP A 353 -11.26 5.62 19.69
N LYS A 354 -9.98 5.63 19.28
CA LYS A 354 -9.43 6.13 18.01
C LYS A 354 -8.32 5.23 17.51
N TYR A 355 -8.05 5.32 16.22
CA TYR A 355 -6.84 4.73 15.66
C TYR A 355 -5.61 5.53 16.06
N LYS A 356 -4.62 4.86 16.63
CA LYS A 356 -3.40 5.48 17.15
C LYS A 356 -2.16 4.77 16.59
N LEU A 357 -1.24 5.56 16.04
CA LEU A 357 0.09 5.08 15.69
C LEU A 357 0.91 4.89 16.96
N ARG A 358 1.32 3.65 17.22
CA ARG A 358 2.17 3.27 18.36
C ARG A 358 3.52 2.80 17.87
N ILE A 359 4.59 3.26 18.52
CA ILE A 359 5.97 2.81 18.25
C ILE A 359 6.53 2.30 19.57
N ARG A 360 7.14 1.12 19.56
CA ARG A 360 7.76 0.50 20.74
C ARG A 360 9.14 0.01 20.36
N LYS A 361 10.10 0.12 21.28
CA LYS A 361 11.42 -0.52 21.16
C LYS A 361 11.25 -2.03 21.36
N LEU A 362 12.02 -2.83 20.59
CA LEU A 362 12.13 -4.28 20.76
C LEU A 362 13.14 -4.62 21.82
#